data_8bc50ef41dd11d4b8518ac37845d5772
#
_entry.id   8bc50ef41dd11d4b8518ac37845d5772
#
_cell.length_a   1.000
_cell.length_b   1.000
_cell.length_c   1.000
_cell.angle_alpha   90.00
_cell.angle_beta   90.00
_cell.angle_gamma   90.00
#
_symmetry.space_group_name_H-M   'P 1'
#
loop_
_entity.id
_entity.type
_entity.pdbx_description
1 polymer ?
#
loop_
_entity_poly.entity_id
_entity_poly.type
_entity_poly.pdbx_seq_one_letter_code
_entity_poly.pdbx_strand_id
1 'polypeptide(L)' 'MATLEAFRSVLDDARTPEIIRNHIIDSLQYALRNHGQIFTSKEIEWLAQWDDARIPLAASRELQKRLTQTTE' A
#
# COMPACT_ATOMS: atom_id res chain seq x y z
N MET A 1 8.63 0.92 12.41
CA MET A 1 9.54 0.95 11.26
C MET A 1 9.04 1.95 10.22
N ALA A 2 9.90 2.83 9.76
CA ALA A 2 9.50 3.97 8.92
C ALA A 2 9.46 3.65 7.41
N THR A 3 9.25 2.38 7.06
CA THR A 3 9.34 1.92 5.68
C THR A 3 8.31 2.58 4.75
N LEU A 4 7.07 2.70 5.21
CA LEU A 4 6.01 3.32 4.39
C LEU A 4 6.21 4.82 4.26
N GLU A 5 6.71 5.47 5.31
CA GLU A 5 7.03 6.90 5.26
C GLU A 5 8.14 7.17 4.25
N ALA A 6 9.13 6.30 4.19
CA ALA A 6 10.21 6.42 3.22
C ALA A 6 9.68 6.30 1.79
N PHE A 7 8.82 5.33 1.53
CA PHE A 7 8.19 5.17 0.22
C PHE A 7 7.34 6.39 -0.14
N ARG A 8 6.57 6.88 0.79
CA ARG A 8 5.76 8.07 0.57
C ARG A 8 6.63 9.28 0.22
N SER A 9 7.71 9.48 0.95
CA SER A 9 8.64 10.58 0.70
C SER A 9 9.18 10.54 -0.73
N VAL A 10 9.57 9.37 -1.21
CA VAL A 10 10.06 9.19 -2.58
C VAL A 10 8.95 9.46 -3.59
N LEU A 11 7.74 8.96 -3.35
CA LEU A 11 6.62 9.12 -4.27
C LEU A 11 6.12 10.57 -4.33
N ASP A 12 6.21 11.30 -3.23
CA ASP A 12 5.79 12.70 -3.18
C ASP A 12 6.84 13.65 -3.79
N ASP A 13 8.07 13.18 -3.99
CA ASP A 13 9.13 13.99 -4.57
C ASP A 13 8.90 14.12 -6.07
N ALA A 14 8.67 15.36 -6.54
CA ALA A 14 8.44 15.65 -7.96
C ALA A 14 9.63 15.29 -8.85
N ARG A 15 10.83 15.15 -8.27
CA ARG A 15 12.04 14.80 -9.02
C ARG A 15 12.21 13.31 -9.22
N THR A 16 11.41 12.48 -8.54
CA THR A 16 11.48 11.04 -8.68
C THR A 16 11.05 10.63 -10.09
N PRO A 17 11.89 9.92 -10.85
CA PRO A 17 11.51 9.46 -12.18
C PRO A 17 10.28 8.56 -12.14
N GLU A 18 9.46 8.64 -13.17
CA GLU A 18 8.23 7.85 -13.26
C GLU A 18 8.52 6.34 -13.20
N ILE A 19 9.61 5.90 -13.77
CA ILE A 19 9.98 4.49 -13.77
C ILE A 19 10.27 3.98 -12.34
N ILE A 20 10.91 4.81 -11.51
CA ILE A 20 11.15 4.49 -10.10
C ILE A 20 9.84 4.49 -9.32
N ARG A 21 9.00 5.48 -9.56
CA ARG A 21 7.69 5.61 -8.94
C ARG A 21 6.83 4.37 -9.21
N ASN A 22 6.76 3.95 -10.46
CA ASN A 22 6.01 2.75 -10.85
C ASN A 22 6.56 1.49 -10.21
N HIS A 23 7.87 1.39 -10.11
CA HIS A 23 8.51 0.24 -9.47
C HIS A 23 8.12 0.13 -7.98
N ILE A 24 8.12 1.26 -7.28
CA ILE A 24 7.71 1.30 -5.87
C ILE A 24 6.25 0.92 -5.72
N ILE A 25 5.39 1.46 -6.57
CA ILE A 25 3.95 1.16 -6.54
C ILE A 25 3.71 -0.33 -6.81
N ASP A 26 4.39 -0.91 -7.78
CA ASP A 26 4.28 -2.33 -8.07
C ASP A 26 4.74 -3.18 -6.88
N SER A 27 5.82 -2.77 -6.21
CA SER A 27 6.33 -3.48 -5.04
C SER A 27 5.33 -3.44 -3.88
N LEU A 28 4.72 -2.28 -3.63
CA LEU A 28 3.69 -2.14 -2.60
C LEU A 28 2.45 -2.99 -2.93
N GLN A 29 2.03 -2.96 -4.18
CA GLN A 29 0.89 -3.76 -4.64
C GLN A 29 1.15 -5.25 -4.45
N TYR A 30 2.35 -5.71 -4.83
CA TYR A 30 2.74 -7.10 -4.63
C TYR A 30 2.73 -7.48 -3.15
N ALA A 31 3.29 -6.64 -2.30
CA ALA A 31 3.33 -6.89 -0.86
C ALA A 31 1.93 -6.96 -0.26
N LEU A 32 1.02 -6.06 -0.67
CA LEU A 32 -0.36 -6.07 -0.19
C LEU A 32 -1.10 -7.34 -0.62
N ARG A 33 -0.86 -7.81 -1.82
CA ARG A 33 -1.57 -8.98 -2.36
C ARG A 33 -1.05 -10.30 -1.80
N ASN A 34 0.26 -10.41 -1.58
CA ASN A 34 0.90 -11.67 -1.23
C ASN A 34 1.35 -11.72 0.23
N HIS A 35 1.58 -10.58 0.85
CA HIS A 35 2.08 -10.47 2.22
C HIS A 35 1.32 -9.41 3.01
N GLY A 36 0.03 -9.27 2.74
CA GLY A 36 -0.80 -8.23 3.37
C GLY A 36 -0.78 -8.28 4.89
N GLN A 37 -0.55 -9.45 5.47
CA GLN A 37 -0.54 -9.62 6.91
C GLN A 37 0.61 -8.90 7.62
N ILE A 38 1.66 -8.49 6.90
CA ILE A 38 2.76 -7.74 7.50
C ILE A 38 2.40 -6.29 7.79
N PHE A 39 1.31 -5.80 7.21
CA PHE A 39 0.86 -4.42 7.42
C PHE A 39 -0.14 -4.36 8.57
N THR A 40 -0.07 -3.30 9.38
CA THR A 40 -1.11 -3.03 10.37
C THR A 40 -2.36 -2.52 9.68
N SER A 41 -3.52 -2.65 10.34
CA SER A 41 -4.76 -2.12 9.80
C SER A 41 -4.68 -0.62 9.53
N LYS A 42 -3.99 0.10 10.39
CA LYS A 42 -3.78 1.54 10.25
C LYS A 42 -2.97 1.86 8.99
N GLU A 43 -1.93 1.09 8.72
CA GLU A 43 -1.14 1.25 7.51
C GLU A 43 -1.95 0.97 6.26
N ILE A 44 -2.80 -0.05 6.28
CA ILE A 44 -3.64 -0.40 5.15
C ILE A 44 -4.70 0.68 4.91
N GLU A 45 -5.30 1.23 5.96
CA GLU A 45 -6.24 2.34 5.83
C GLU A 45 -5.57 3.55 5.19
N TRP A 46 -4.34 3.84 5.57
CA TRP A 46 -3.56 4.92 4.98
C TRP A 46 -3.28 4.66 3.50
N LEU A 47 -2.90 3.44 3.16
CA LEU A 47 -2.65 3.05 1.77
C LEU A 47 -3.92 3.10 0.92
N ALA A 48 -5.07 2.84 1.52
CA ALA A 48 -6.37 2.90 0.82
C ALA A 48 -6.72 4.33 0.39
N GLN A 49 -6.06 5.34 0.93
CA GLN A 49 -6.28 6.74 0.57
C GLN A 49 -5.24 7.26 -0.42
N TRP A 50 -4.42 6.38 -0.97
CA TRP A 50 -3.35 6.75 -1.90
C TRP A 50 -3.94 7.28 -3.21
N ASP A 51 -3.20 8.21 -3.85
CA ASP A 51 -3.66 8.84 -5.10
C ASP A 51 -3.66 7.89 -6.29
N ASP A 52 -2.74 6.95 -6.33
CA ASP A 52 -2.68 5.97 -7.42
C ASP A 52 -3.66 4.83 -7.16
N ALA A 53 -4.57 4.59 -8.10
CA ALA A 53 -5.65 3.62 -7.93
C ALA A 53 -5.18 2.18 -7.68
N ARG A 54 -3.96 1.85 -8.09
CA ARG A 54 -3.42 0.50 -7.90
C ARG A 54 -3.23 0.15 -6.44
N ILE A 55 -2.83 1.14 -5.62
CA ILE A 55 -2.60 0.93 -4.19
C ILE A 55 -3.92 0.83 -3.41
N PRO A 56 -4.86 1.77 -3.55
CA PRO A 56 -6.14 1.66 -2.84
C PRO A 56 -6.91 0.39 -3.15
N LEU A 57 -6.85 -0.09 -4.39
CA LEU A 57 -7.53 -1.32 -4.78
C LEU A 57 -7.00 -2.52 -3.99
N ALA A 58 -5.68 -2.67 -3.93
CA ALA A 58 -5.05 -3.76 -3.19
C ALA A 58 -5.28 -3.62 -1.68
N ALA A 59 -5.20 -2.40 -1.16
CA ALA A 59 -5.44 -2.12 0.26
C ALA A 59 -6.88 -2.42 0.65
N SER A 60 -7.85 -2.05 -0.18
CA SER A 60 -9.26 -2.34 0.05
C SER A 60 -9.54 -3.84 0.10
N ARG A 61 -8.91 -4.60 -0.77
CA ARG A 61 -9.03 -6.05 -0.77
C ARG A 61 -8.50 -6.66 0.52
N GLU A 62 -7.38 -6.16 1.01
CA GLU A 62 -6.82 -6.65 2.27
C GLU A 62 -7.71 -6.31 3.46
N LEU A 63 -8.26 -5.11 3.50
CA LEU A 63 -9.21 -4.70 4.53
C LEU A 63 -10.45 -5.60 4.52
N GLN A 64 -10.99 -5.87 3.36
CA GLN A 64 -12.16 -6.72 3.19
C GLN A 64 -11.88 -8.15 3.70
N LYS A 65 -10.71 -8.66 3.39
CA LYS A 65 -10.24 -9.96 3.85
C LYS A 65 -10.22 -10.02 5.39
N ARG A 66 -9.70 -8.96 6.02
CA ARG A 66 -9.62 -8.88 7.48
C ARG A 66 -10.99 -8.81 8.13
N LEU A 67 -11.90 -8.06 7.53
CA LEU A 67 -13.28 -7.98 8.01
C LEU A 67 -13.96 -9.35 7.95
N THR A 68 -13.75 -10.08 6.87
CA THR A 68 -14.30 -11.42 6.72
C THR A 68 -13.73 -12.39 7.75
N GLN A 69 -12.44 -12.27 8.06
CA GLN A 69 -11.79 -13.12 9.06
C GLN A 69 -12.25 -12.82 10.47
N THR A 70 -12.64 -11.59 10.74
CA THR A 70 -13.04 -11.16 12.09
C THR A 70 -14.50 -11.45 12.39
N THR A 71 -15.28 -11.85 11.41
CA THR A 71 -16.73 -12.03 11.55
C THR A 71 -17.14 -13.41 12.10
N GLU A 72 -16.23 -14.17 12.54
CA GLU A 72 -16.57 -15.46 13.14
C GLU A 72 -17.25 -15.37 14.49
#